data_979546421cf56d01a1fb74cc628f4999
#
_entry.id   979546421cf56d01a1fb74cc628f4999
#
_cell.length_a   1.000
_cell.length_b   1.000
_cell.length_c   1.000
_cell.angle_alpha   90.00
_cell.angle_beta   90.00
_cell.angle_gamma   90.00
#
_symmetry.space_group_name_H-M   'P 1'
#
loop_
_entity.id
_entity.type
_entity.pdbx_description
1 polymer ?
#
loop_
_entity_poly.entity_id
_entity_poly.type
_entity_poly.pdbx_seq_one_letter_code
_entity_poly.pdbx_strand_id
1 'polypeptide(L)'
;MTVFNLGSINIDLFYQVPHFPSAGETMTTLGHSRMLGGKGANQSIALARAGMPVIHIGACNSEDRWLHDEMQAAGVDVTHIQDSPHASGHAIVSVDPDGENQILLAPSANRQIDMDRACAVLD
;
A
#
# COMPACT_ATOMS: atom_id res chain seq x y z
N MET A 1 -19.52 17.40 -0.01
CA MET A 1 -18.11 17.61 -0.42
C MET A 1 -17.45 16.25 -0.59
N THR A 2 -16.80 16.02 -1.70
CA THR A 2 -16.06 14.77 -1.98
C THR A 2 -14.56 15.06 -1.97
N VAL A 3 -13.81 14.21 -1.31
CA VAL A 3 -12.33 14.30 -1.27
C VAL A 3 -11.76 13.39 -2.34
N PHE A 4 -10.90 13.94 -3.18
CA PHE A 4 -10.09 13.18 -4.13
C PHE A 4 -8.69 13.05 -3.54
N ASN A 5 -8.23 11.83 -3.32
CA ASN A 5 -6.91 11.58 -2.75
C ASN A 5 -6.07 10.76 -3.74
N LEU A 6 -5.04 11.39 -4.27
CA LEU A 6 -4.04 10.74 -5.13
C LEU A 6 -2.88 10.31 -4.24
N GLY A 7 -2.64 9.02 -4.14
CA GLY A 7 -1.56 8.57 -3.28
C GLY A 7 -1.22 7.09 -3.39
N SER A 8 -0.18 6.73 -2.69
CA SER A 8 0.40 5.39 -2.71
C SER A 8 -0.52 4.35 -2.08
N ILE A 9 -0.48 3.16 -2.68
CA ILE A 9 -1.08 1.93 -2.14
C ILE A 9 0.04 0.92 -2.05
N ASN A 10 0.29 0.38 -0.85
CA ASN A 10 1.37 -0.57 -0.63
C ASN A 10 0.87 -1.86 0.01
N ILE A 11 1.62 -2.91 -0.25
CA ILE A 11 1.57 -4.13 0.55
C ILE A 11 2.72 -4.05 1.54
N ASP A 12 2.44 -4.02 2.83
CA ASP A 12 3.47 -4.08 3.86
C ASP A 12 3.73 -5.54 4.21
N LEU A 13 4.93 -6.01 3.93
CA LEU A 13 5.39 -7.37 4.19
C LEU A 13 6.23 -7.34 5.46
N PHE A 14 5.70 -7.89 6.55
CA PHE A 14 6.38 -7.94 7.84
C PHE A 14 7.06 -9.28 8.03
N TYR A 15 8.33 -9.22 8.43
CA TYR A 15 9.13 -10.38 8.78
C TYR A 15 9.72 -10.18 10.17
N GLN A 16 9.38 -11.09 11.08
CA GLN A 16 9.96 -11.11 12.41
C GLN A 16 11.28 -11.88 12.34
N VAL A 17 12.35 -11.25 12.75
CA VAL A 17 13.71 -11.82 12.67
C VAL A 17 14.35 -11.88 14.05
N PRO A 18 15.20 -12.88 14.32
CA PRO A 18 15.92 -12.96 15.60
C PRO A 18 16.96 -11.84 15.74
N HIS A 19 17.52 -11.38 14.65
CA HIS A 19 18.39 -10.22 14.51
C HIS A 19 18.42 -9.79 13.06
N PHE A 20 18.88 -8.59 12.77
CA PHE A 20 19.04 -8.17 11.38
C PHE A 20 20.23 -8.90 10.74
N PRO A 21 20.04 -9.45 9.53
CA PRO A 21 21.13 -10.20 8.89
C PRO A 21 22.29 -9.28 8.49
N SER A 22 23.49 -9.79 8.70
CA SER A 22 24.70 -9.19 8.16
C SER A 22 24.84 -9.49 6.67
N ALA A 23 25.68 -8.74 5.98
CA ALA A 23 25.95 -8.99 4.56
C ALA A 23 26.35 -10.45 4.32
N GLY A 24 25.67 -11.12 3.39
CA GLY A 24 25.92 -12.52 3.05
C GLY A 24 25.28 -13.54 4.00
N GLU A 25 24.66 -13.10 5.08
CA GLU A 25 23.99 -14.00 6.03
C GLU A 25 22.62 -14.42 5.50
N THR A 26 22.26 -15.70 5.70
CA THR A 26 20.92 -16.23 5.47
C THR A 26 20.35 -16.68 6.80
N MET A 27 19.10 -16.29 7.08
CA MET A 27 18.43 -16.73 8.31
C MET A 27 16.99 -17.11 8.04
N THR A 28 16.44 -17.93 8.94
CA THR A 28 15.03 -18.25 8.95
C THR A 28 14.29 -17.22 9.80
N THR A 29 13.20 -16.68 9.27
CA THR A 29 12.35 -15.73 10.01
C THR A 29 11.57 -16.45 11.11
N LEU A 30 11.20 -15.72 12.15
CA LEU A 30 10.35 -16.23 13.24
C LEU A 30 8.88 -16.23 12.86
N GLY A 31 8.48 -15.38 11.94
CA GLY A 31 7.12 -15.27 11.44
C GLY A 31 7.03 -14.20 10.37
N HIS A 32 5.92 -14.18 9.66
CA HIS A 32 5.67 -13.15 8.65
C HIS A 32 4.18 -12.88 8.52
N SER A 33 3.86 -11.70 8.01
CA SER A 33 2.49 -11.30 7.71
C SER A 33 2.49 -10.24 6.60
N ARG A 34 1.32 -9.97 6.05
CA ARG A 34 1.14 -8.86 5.12
C ARG A 34 -0.08 -8.05 5.50
N MET A 35 -0.05 -6.77 5.19
CA MET A 35 -1.20 -5.90 5.37
C MET A 35 -1.19 -4.77 4.36
N LEU A 36 -2.36 -4.18 4.15
CA LEU A 36 -2.50 -2.97 3.36
C LEU A 36 -1.76 -1.83 4.05
N GLY A 37 -0.96 -1.11 3.30
CA GLY A 37 -0.25 0.07 3.74
C GLY A 37 -0.24 1.15 2.67
N GLY A 38 0.72 2.04 2.80
CA GLY A 38 0.84 3.21 1.93
C GLY A 38 0.17 4.43 2.54
N LYS A 39 0.87 5.55 2.51
CA LYS A 39 0.37 6.80 3.10
C LYS A 39 -0.93 7.26 2.46
N GLY A 40 -1.03 7.12 1.12
CA GLY A 40 -2.25 7.48 0.40
C GLY A 40 -3.43 6.63 0.80
N ALA A 41 -3.28 5.31 0.81
CA ALA A 41 -4.34 4.40 1.21
C ALA A 41 -4.77 4.64 2.67
N ASN A 42 -3.80 4.84 3.57
CA ASN A 42 -4.09 5.09 4.98
C ASN A 42 -4.87 6.40 5.18
N GLN A 43 -4.53 7.45 4.43
CA GLN A 43 -5.26 8.71 4.46
C GLN A 43 -6.70 8.56 3.97
N SER A 44 -6.89 7.86 2.86
CA SER A 44 -8.23 7.61 2.31
C SER A 44 -9.10 6.83 3.28
N ILE A 45 -8.55 5.80 3.89
CA ILE A 45 -9.26 4.98 4.89
C ILE A 45 -9.64 5.83 6.11
N ALA A 46 -8.71 6.65 6.61
CA ALA A 46 -8.97 7.51 7.76
C ALA A 46 -10.08 8.52 7.47
N LEU A 47 -10.06 9.15 6.29
CA LEU A 47 -11.09 10.08 5.86
C LEU A 47 -12.46 9.40 5.73
N ALA A 48 -12.49 8.22 5.11
CA ALA A 48 -13.73 7.47 4.94
C ALA A 48 -14.32 7.05 6.29
N ARG A 49 -13.50 6.60 7.21
CA ARG A 49 -13.93 6.25 8.58
C ARG A 49 -14.44 7.46 9.37
N ALA A 50 -13.95 8.64 9.03
CA ALA A 50 -14.45 9.90 9.63
C ALA A 50 -15.75 10.39 8.98
N GLY A 51 -16.31 9.64 8.03
CA GLY A 51 -17.58 9.97 7.39
C GLY A 51 -17.47 10.81 6.12
N MET A 52 -16.26 11.01 5.58
CA MET A 52 -16.09 11.79 4.36
C MET A 52 -16.25 10.90 3.13
N PRO A 53 -16.97 11.35 2.09
CA PRO A 53 -16.91 10.71 0.78
C PRO A 53 -15.51 10.87 0.18
N VAL A 54 -14.82 9.75 -0.06
CA VAL A 54 -13.44 9.74 -0.55
C VAL A 54 -13.35 8.89 -1.81
N ILE A 55 -12.76 9.49 -2.85
CA ILE A 55 -12.36 8.79 -4.07
C ILE A 55 -10.84 8.68 -4.03
N HIS A 56 -10.33 7.44 -4.06
CA HIS A 56 -8.90 7.21 -4.12
C HIS A 56 -8.43 7.07 -5.56
N ILE A 57 -7.38 7.80 -5.90
CA ILE A 57 -6.71 7.71 -7.20
C ILE A 57 -5.31 7.16 -6.94
N GLY A 58 -4.99 6.05 -7.59
CA GLY A 58 -3.72 5.39 -7.42
C GLY A 58 -3.60 4.22 -8.37
N ALA A 59 -2.62 3.35 -8.13
CA ALA A 59 -2.43 2.15 -8.95
C ALA A 59 -1.88 1.01 -8.12
N CYS A 60 -2.33 -0.20 -8.41
CA CYS A 60 -1.76 -1.43 -7.87
C CYS A 60 -1.91 -2.54 -8.92
N ASN A 61 -1.24 -3.67 -8.69
CA ASN A 61 -1.33 -4.80 -9.62
C ASN A 61 -2.76 -5.34 -9.68
N SER A 62 -3.20 -5.68 -10.89
CA SER A 62 -4.55 -6.17 -11.14
C SER A 62 -4.89 -7.47 -10.40
N GLU A 63 -3.90 -8.24 -9.98
CA GLU A 63 -4.10 -9.47 -9.22
C GLU A 63 -4.25 -9.23 -7.72
N ASP A 64 -3.90 -8.05 -7.23
CA ASP A 64 -3.98 -7.71 -5.81
C ASP A 64 -5.33 -7.08 -5.45
N ARG A 65 -6.43 -7.75 -5.83
CA ARG A 65 -7.79 -7.25 -5.60
C ARG A 65 -8.13 -7.11 -4.12
N TRP A 66 -7.44 -7.85 -3.25
CA TRP A 66 -7.65 -7.73 -1.81
C TRP A 66 -7.35 -6.32 -1.29
N LEU A 67 -6.46 -5.57 -1.94
CA LEU A 67 -6.21 -4.16 -1.60
C LEU A 67 -7.44 -3.30 -1.87
N HIS A 68 -8.08 -3.50 -3.04
CA HIS A 68 -9.34 -2.82 -3.35
C HIS A 68 -10.43 -3.17 -2.33
N ASP A 69 -10.54 -4.46 -2.02
CA ASP A 69 -11.60 -4.96 -1.15
C ASP A 69 -11.48 -4.37 0.26
N GLU A 70 -10.27 -4.27 0.80
CA GLU A 70 -10.05 -3.67 2.12
C GLU A 70 -10.33 -2.17 2.14
N MET A 71 -9.92 -1.45 1.09
CA MET A 71 -10.20 -0.02 1.00
C MET A 71 -11.69 0.24 0.84
N GLN A 72 -12.36 -0.55 0.01
CA GLN A 72 -13.80 -0.46 -0.20
C GLN A 72 -14.58 -0.78 1.08
N ALA A 73 -14.15 -1.79 1.82
CA ALA A 73 -14.77 -2.16 3.10
C ALA A 73 -14.68 -1.03 4.13
N ALA A 74 -13.66 -0.18 4.03
CA ALA A 74 -13.51 1.00 4.88
C ALA A 74 -14.35 2.20 4.41
N GLY A 75 -14.98 2.10 3.24
CA GLY A 75 -15.85 3.16 2.68
C GLY A 75 -15.19 4.01 1.59
N VAL A 76 -14.02 3.63 1.11
CA VAL A 76 -13.32 4.35 0.04
C VAL A 76 -13.90 3.95 -1.33
N ASP A 77 -14.14 4.93 -2.20
CA ASP A 77 -14.46 4.67 -3.60
C ASP A 77 -13.17 4.28 -4.34
N VAL A 78 -13.10 3.03 -4.78
CA VAL A 78 -11.93 2.43 -5.43
C VAL A 78 -12.04 2.37 -6.95
N THR A 79 -13.08 2.97 -7.53
CA THR A 79 -13.38 2.92 -8.97
C THR A 79 -12.23 3.45 -9.82
N HIS A 80 -11.48 4.42 -9.32
CA HIS A 80 -10.42 5.10 -10.04
C HIS A 80 -9.01 4.65 -9.62
N ILE A 81 -8.90 3.52 -8.92
CA ILE A 81 -7.63 2.85 -8.73
C ILE A 81 -7.31 2.10 -10.02
N GLN A 82 -6.17 2.44 -10.62
CA GLN A 82 -5.77 1.90 -11.91
C GLN A 82 -5.20 0.48 -11.74
N ASP A 83 -5.58 -0.41 -12.66
CA ASP A 83 -4.95 -1.72 -12.75
C ASP A 83 -3.59 -1.57 -13.44
N SER A 84 -2.55 -2.09 -12.82
CA SER A 84 -1.18 -2.02 -13.33
C SER A 84 -0.66 -3.41 -13.64
N PRO A 85 0.11 -3.60 -14.74
CA PRO A 85 0.84 -4.83 -14.99
C PRO A 85 2.09 -4.96 -14.11
N HIS A 86 2.51 -3.86 -13.47
CA HIS A 86 3.65 -3.86 -12.55
C HIS A 86 3.23 -4.39 -11.19
N ALA A 87 4.19 -4.90 -10.41
CA ALA A 87 3.93 -5.29 -9.03
C ALA A 87 3.34 -4.12 -8.26
N SER A 88 2.44 -4.40 -7.33
CA SER A 88 1.97 -3.37 -6.39
C SER A 88 3.14 -2.82 -5.60
N GLY A 89 3.10 -1.53 -5.26
CA GLY A 89 4.07 -0.95 -4.34
C GLY A 89 4.12 -1.78 -3.07
N HIS A 90 5.31 -2.01 -2.52
CA HIS A 90 5.44 -2.82 -1.33
C HIS A 90 6.61 -2.38 -0.47
N ALA A 91 6.51 -2.66 0.81
CA ALA A 91 7.56 -2.47 1.78
C ALA A 91 7.92 -3.82 2.40
N ILE A 92 9.21 -4.07 2.53
CA ILE A 92 9.72 -5.23 3.27
C ILE A 92 10.18 -4.70 4.62
N VAL A 93 9.49 -5.11 5.68
CA VAL A 93 9.72 -4.61 7.03
C VAL A 93 10.25 -5.76 7.88
N SER A 94 11.51 -5.68 8.27
CA SER A 94 12.11 -6.61 9.22
C SER A 94 12.01 -6.02 10.62
N VAL A 95 11.55 -6.81 11.58
CA VAL A 95 11.36 -6.39 12.97
C VAL A 95 12.12 -7.35 13.88
N ASP A 96 12.99 -6.82 14.74
CA ASP A 96 13.73 -7.63 15.71
C ASP A 96 12.96 -7.78 17.04
N PRO A 97 13.45 -8.59 18.00
CA PRO A 97 12.76 -8.78 19.28
C PRO A 97 12.62 -7.51 20.12
N ASP A 98 13.45 -6.49 19.89
CA ASP A 98 13.38 -5.21 20.63
C ASP A 98 12.37 -4.23 19.98
N GLY A 99 11.73 -4.63 18.88
CA GLY A 99 10.79 -3.78 18.15
C GLY A 99 11.46 -2.81 17.19
N GLU A 100 12.77 -2.90 17.01
CA GLU A 100 13.49 -2.13 15.99
C GLU A 100 13.12 -2.66 14.60
N ASN A 101 13.09 -1.78 13.60
CA ASN A 101 12.77 -2.19 12.25
C ASN A 101 13.76 -1.68 11.21
N GLN A 102 13.80 -2.40 10.10
CA GLN A 102 14.47 -1.99 8.87
C GLN A 102 13.47 -2.13 7.73
N ILE A 103 13.40 -1.13 6.87
CA ILE A 103 12.39 -1.07 5.81
C ILE A 103 13.08 -0.90 4.46
N LEU A 104 12.72 -1.78 3.52
CA LEU A 104 13.02 -1.63 2.10
C LEU A 104 11.73 -1.28 1.38
N LEU A 105 11.74 -0.20 0.62
CA LEU A 105 10.55 0.27 -0.09
C LEU A 105 10.73 0.06 -1.59
N ALA A 106 9.80 -0.64 -2.22
CA ALA A 106 9.70 -0.81 -3.66
C ALA A 106 8.44 -0.10 -4.16
N PRO A 107 8.55 1.09 -4.76
CA PRO A 107 7.36 1.87 -5.19
C PRO A 107 6.57 1.21 -6.31
N SER A 108 7.24 0.55 -7.25
CA SER A 108 6.61 -0.24 -8.33
C SER A 108 5.42 0.49 -8.98
N ALA A 109 4.21 -0.08 -8.94
CA ALA A 109 3.02 0.48 -9.58
C ALA A 109 2.70 1.90 -9.11
N ASN A 110 3.08 2.32 -7.92
CA ASN A 110 2.87 3.69 -7.44
C ASN A 110 3.57 4.74 -8.32
N ARG A 111 4.63 4.37 -9.00
CA ARG A 111 5.35 5.24 -9.94
C ARG A 111 4.90 5.06 -11.38
N GLN A 112 3.92 4.22 -11.62
CA GLN A 112 3.40 3.89 -12.95
C GLN A 112 1.93 4.33 -13.11
N ILE A 113 1.52 5.35 -12.37
CA ILE A 113 0.19 5.92 -12.48
C ILE A 113 0.09 6.69 -13.80
N ASP A 114 -0.96 6.39 -14.58
CA ASP A 114 -1.31 7.19 -15.75
C ASP A 114 -1.90 8.52 -15.27
N MET A 115 -1.11 9.59 -15.36
CA MET A 115 -1.49 10.89 -14.83
C MET A 115 -2.58 11.57 -15.64
N ASP A 116 -2.68 11.28 -16.93
CA ASP A 116 -3.76 11.82 -17.75
C ASP A 116 -5.11 11.26 -17.29
N ARG A 117 -5.17 9.96 -17.04
CA ARG A 117 -6.37 9.32 -16.47
C ARG A 117 -6.67 9.85 -15.06
N ALA A 118 -5.63 10.01 -14.24
CA ALA A 118 -5.79 10.54 -12.89
C ALA A 118 -6.37 11.95 -12.91
N CYS A 119 -5.86 12.82 -13.77
CA CYS A 119 -6.37 14.18 -13.90
C CYS A 119 -7.79 14.23 -14.45
N ALA A 120 -8.13 13.32 -15.36
CA ALA A 120 -9.47 13.25 -15.94
C ALA A 120 -10.56 12.96 -14.90
N VAL A 121 -10.23 12.30 -13.80
CA VAL A 121 -11.18 12.02 -12.70
C VAL A 121 -11.68 13.29 -12.03
N LEU A 122 -10.86 14.35 -12.06
CA LEU A 122 -11.16 15.62 -11.40
C LEU A 122 -12.06 16.56 -12.25
N ASP A 123 -12.27 16.23 -13.52
CA ASP A 123 -13.09 17.04 -14.45
C ASP A 123 -14.63 16.70 -14.40
#